data_8028c871b4ad3e7294e094dab60a8edf
#
_entry.id   8028c871b4ad3e7294e094dab60a8edf
#
_cell.length_a   1.000
_cell.length_b   1.000
_cell.length_c   1.000
_cell.angle_alpha   90.00
_cell.angle_beta   90.00
_cell.angle_gamma   90.00
#
_symmetry.space_group_name_H-M   'P 1'
#
loop_
_entity.id
_entity.type
_entity.pdbx_description
1 polymer ?
#
loop_
_entity_poly.entity_id
_entity_poly.type
_entity_poly.pdbx_seq_one_letter_code
_entity_poly.pdbx_strand_id
1 'polypeptide(L)'
;MEERDISVDLRALQDVIKVNFNDINQLLSAVTHRSYLNEHREADWDHNERLEFLGDAVLELIVTDYLFKKYPDKPEGELTAVRAALVNTVSLSETAEKLGLNDYLLMSKGEAK
;
A
#
# COMPACT_ATOMS: atom_id res chain seq x y z
N MET A 1 -4.66 19.32 20.31
CA MET A 1 -4.72 18.45 19.11
C MET A 1 -4.87 17.01 19.57
N GLU A 2 -5.87 16.34 19.05
CA GLU A 2 -6.12 14.96 19.44
C GLU A 2 -5.11 14.02 18.82
N GLU A 3 -4.64 13.08 19.60
CA GLU A 3 -3.78 12.02 19.09
C GLU A 3 -4.63 10.98 18.35
N ARG A 4 -4.08 10.47 17.27
CA ARG A 4 -4.73 9.39 16.54
C ARG A 4 -4.67 8.12 17.37
N ASP A 5 -5.78 7.41 17.42
CA ASP A 5 -5.78 6.05 17.97
C ASP A 5 -5.43 5.07 16.86
N ILE A 6 -4.17 4.69 16.81
CA ILE A 6 -3.64 3.81 15.77
C ILE A 6 -4.36 2.46 15.76
N SER A 7 -4.70 1.91 16.93
CA SER A 7 -5.42 0.64 17.00
C SER A 7 -6.78 0.71 16.33
N VAL A 8 -7.51 1.80 16.55
CA VAL A 8 -8.82 2.02 15.95
C VAL A 8 -8.68 2.18 14.43
N ASP A 9 -7.68 2.97 13.99
CA ASP A 9 -7.42 3.19 12.58
C ASP A 9 -7.08 1.89 11.85
N LEU A 10 -6.23 1.04 12.42
CA LEU A 10 -5.86 -0.23 11.81
C LEU A 10 -7.03 -1.20 11.70
N ARG A 11 -7.92 -1.19 12.69
CA ARG A 11 -9.14 -2.00 12.63
C ARG A 11 -10.04 -1.52 11.49
N ALA A 12 -10.24 -0.21 11.39
CA ALA A 12 -11.05 0.38 10.33
C ALA A 12 -10.45 0.10 8.94
N LEU A 13 -9.13 0.19 8.82
CA LEU A 13 -8.45 -0.10 7.56
C LEU A 13 -8.67 -1.54 7.12
N GLN A 14 -8.59 -2.51 8.03
CA GLN A 14 -8.86 -3.91 7.70
C GLN A 14 -10.27 -4.11 7.16
N ASP A 15 -11.25 -3.38 7.70
CA ASP A 15 -12.62 -3.43 7.19
C ASP A 15 -12.70 -2.85 5.77
N VAL A 16 -11.97 -1.77 5.50
CA VAL A 16 -11.95 -1.13 4.17
C VAL A 16 -11.36 -2.07 3.12
N ILE A 17 -10.22 -2.70 3.41
CA ILE A 17 -9.54 -3.58 2.45
C ILE A 17 -10.05 -5.01 2.51
N LYS A 18 -10.92 -5.32 3.47
CA LYS A 18 -11.56 -6.64 3.64
C LYS A 18 -10.55 -7.76 3.88
N VAL A 19 -9.50 -7.45 4.61
CA VAL A 19 -8.45 -8.40 4.97
C VAL A 19 -8.16 -8.28 6.46
N ASN A 20 -8.12 -9.40 7.16
CA ASN A 20 -7.73 -9.44 8.57
C ASN A 20 -6.29 -9.95 8.68
N PHE A 21 -5.46 -9.21 9.40
CA PHE A 21 -4.06 -9.56 9.57
C PHE A 21 -3.89 -10.43 10.82
N ASN A 22 -3.15 -11.53 10.67
CA ASN A 22 -2.78 -12.36 11.81
C ASN A 22 -1.77 -11.64 12.71
N ASP A 23 -0.85 -10.88 12.10
CA ASP A 23 0.09 -10.03 12.81
C ASP A 23 -0.18 -8.59 12.42
N ILE A 24 -0.83 -7.85 13.31
CA ILE A 24 -1.21 -6.46 13.06
C ILE A 24 0.00 -5.55 12.88
N ASN A 25 1.17 -5.94 13.39
CA ASN A 25 2.39 -5.15 13.22
C ASN A 25 2.82 -5.09 11.77
N GLN A 26 2.48 -6.08 10.96
CA GLN A 26 2.76 -6.03 9.53
C GLN A 26 1.95 -4.92 8.85
N LEU A 27 0.67 -4.78 9.20
CA LEU A 27 -0.15 -3.71 8.68
C LEU A 27 0.32 -2.35 9.18
N LEU A 28 0.68 -2.27 10.46
CA LEU A 28 1.21 -1.05 11.06
C LEU A 28 2.46 -0.57 10.32
N SER A 29 3.40 -1.47 10.05
CA SER A 29 4.60 -1.14 9.28
C SER A 29 4.25 -0.71 7.85
N ALA A 30 3.28 -1.39 7.23
CA ALA A 30 2.89 -1.08 5.86
C ALA A 30 2.37 0.35 5.69
N VAL A 31 1.73 0.91 6.70
CA VAL A 31 1.19 2.28 6.64
C VAL A 31 2.12 3.33 7.22
N THR A 32 3.31 2.95 7.68
CA THR A 32 4.23 3.85 8.35
C THR A 32 5.33 4.33 7.39
N HIS A 33 5.32 5.62 7.09
CA HIS A 33 6.39 6.26 6.34
C HIS A 33 7.59 6.51 7.27
N ARG A 34 8.79 6.49 6.70
CA ARG A 34 10.02 6.73 7.47
C ARG A 34 9.99 8.04 8.25
N SER A 35 9.39 9.08 7.68
CA SER A 35 9.29 10.38 8.33
C SER A 35 8.55 10.34 9.67
N TYR A 36 7.58 9.44 9.79
CA TYR A 36 6.83 9.30 11.05
C TYR A 36 7.76 8.83 12.18
N LEU A 37 8.62 7.86 11.91
CA LEU A 37 9.55 7.34 12.92
C LEU A 37 10.59 8.38 13.33
N ASN A 38 10.94 9.31 12.44
CA ASN A 38 11.86 10.40 12.78
C ASN A 38 11.24 11.36 13.80
N GLU A 39 9.92 11.52 13.77
CA GLU A 39 9.19 12.35 14.74
C GLU A 39 8.73 11.58 15.98
N HIS A 40 8.69 10.25 15.91
CA HIS A 40 8.19 9.39 16.98
C HIS A 40 9.24 8.35 17.34
N ARG A 41 10.29 8.79 18.01
CA ARG A 41 11.44 7.92 18.34
C ARG A 41 11.10 6.82 19.33
N GLU A 42 9.99 6.95 20.05
CA GLU A 42 9.48 5.93 20.96
C GLU A 42 8.84 4.75 20.24
N ALA A 43 8.53 4.89 18.98
CA ALA A 43 7.91 3.84 18.20
C ALA A 43 8.88 2.65 18.04
N ASP A 44 8.38 1.45 18.26
CA ASP A 44 9.18 0.22 18.24
C ASP A 44 8.90 -0.68 17.04
N TRP A 45 8.37 -0.11 15.96
CA TRP A 45 8.10 -0.85 14.72
C TRP A 45 8.78 -0.18 13.55
N ASP A 46 8.91 -0.92 12.44
CA ASP A 46 9.58 -0.45 11.23
C ASP A 46 8.67 0.37 10.31
N HIS A 47 9.30 1.17 9.46
CA HIS A 47 8.62 1.83 8.34
C HIS A 47 8.48 0.86 7.16
N ASN A 48 7.87 1.34 6.07
CA ASN A 48 7.42 0.49 4.97
C ASN A 48 8.37 0.35 3.77
N GLU A 49 9.60 0.87 3.84
CA GLU A 49 10.48 0.84 2.66
C GLU A 49 10.74 -0.57 2.13
N ARG A 50 11.01 -1.53 3.02
CA ARG A 50 11.24 -2.90 2.59
C ARG A 50 9.96 -3.58 2.09
N LEU A 51 8.83 -3.26 2.69
CA LEU A 51 7.53 -3.76 2.24
C LEU A 51 7.16 -3.20 0.88
N GLU A 52 7.50 -1.95 0.62
CA GLU A 52 7.29 -1.34 -0.69
C GLU A 52 8.06 -2.09 -1.78
N PHE A 53 9.32 -2.42 -1.51
CA PHE A 53 10.13 -3.21 -2.44
C PHE A 53 9.51 -4.57 -2.74
N LEU A 54 9.10 -5.29 -1.71
CA LEU A 54 8.46 -6.60 -1.87
C LEU A 54 7.09 -6.45 -2.53
N GLY A 55 6.34 -5.45 -2.12
CA GLY A 55 4.99 -5.21 -2.65
C GLY A 55 4.96 -4.90 -4.14
N ASP A 56 5.96 -4.19 -4.64
CA ASP A 56 6.08 -3.94 -6.08
C ASP A 56 6.12 -5.24 -6.87
N ALA A 57 6.93 -6.19 -6.42
CA ALA A 57 7.05 -7.49 -7.09
C ALA A 57 5.76 -8.30 -6.98
N VAL A 58 5.13 -8.29 -5.80
CA VAL A 58 3.87 -9.01 -5.58
C VAL A 58 2.77 -8.44 -6.46
N LEU A 59 2.63 -7.13 -6.51
CA LEU A 59 1.62 -6.48 -7.32
C LEU A 59 1.83 -6.78 -8.81
N GLU A 60 3.07 -6.70 -9.27
CA GLU A 60 3.38 -7.01 -10.67
C GLU A 60 3.04 -8.46 -11.01
N LEU A 61 3.33 -9.39 -10.12
CA LEU A 61 2.99 -10.80 -10.32
C LEU A 61 1.48 -11.01 -10.40
N ILE A 62 0.73 -10.41 -9.47
CA ILE A 62 -0.73 -10.55 -9.43
C ILE A 62 -1.37 -10.03 -10.71
N VAL A 63 -0.96 -8.83 -11.15
CA VAL A 63 -1.49 -8.23 -12.38
C VAL A 63 -1.09 -9.06 -13.59
N THR A 64 0.15 -9.54 -13.65
CA THR A 64 0.63 -10.38 -14.74
C THR A 64 -0.18 -11.67 -14.84
N ASP A 65 -0.41 -12.34 -13.73
CA ASP A 65 -1.19 -13.57 -13.68
C ASP A 65 -2.63 -13.33 -14.16
N TYR A 66 -3.24 -12.24 -13.69
CA TYR A 66 -4.58 -11.86 -14.09
C TYR A 66 -4.68 -11.62 -15.61
N LEU A 67 -3.76 -10.84 -16.16
CA LEU A 67 -3.76 -10.52 -17.59
C LEU A 67 -3.48 -11.75 -18.45
N PHE A 68 -2.56 -12.61 -18.01
CA PHE A 68 -2.22 -13.84 -18.69
C PHE A 68 -3.46 -14.73 -18.86
N LYS A 69 -4.27 -14.85 -17.80
CA LYS A 69 -5.48 -15.68 -17.82
C LYS A 69 -6.64 -15.02 -18.56
N LYS A 70 -6.77 -13.71 -18.44
CA LYS A 70 -7.89 -12.98 -19.03
C LYS A 70 -7.76 -12.82 -20.53
N TYR A 71 -6.54 -12.67 -21.02
CA TYR A 71 -6.27 -12.40 -22.43
C TYR A 71 -5.32 -13.45 -23.05
N PRO A 72 -5.79 -14.70 -23.18
CA PRO A 72 -4.92 -15.80 -23.63
C PRO A 72 -4.42 -15.62 -25.06
N ASP A 73 -5.09 -14.80 -25.87
CA ASP A 73 -4.74 -14.60 -27.27
C ASP A 73 -3.86 -13.37 -27.51
N LYS A 74 -3.57 -12.57 -26.48
CA LYS A 74 -2.72 -11.39 -26.64
C LYS A 74 -1.25 -11.75 -26.56
N PRO A 75 -0.42 -11.21 -27.47
CA PRO A 75 1.03 -11.44 -27.41
C PRO A 75 1.67 -10.69 -26.26
N GLU A 76 2.87 -11.10 -25.88
CA GLU A 76 3.62 -10.55 -24.76
C GLU A 76 3.71 -9.02 -24.78
N GLY A 77 4.02 -8.43 -25.95
CA GLY A 77 4.15 -6.99 -26.08
C GLY A 77 2.90 -6.22 -25.69
N GLU A 78 1.72 -6.72 -26.06
CA GLU A 78 0.46 -6.11 -25.69
C GLU A 78 0.17 -6.28 -24.21
N LEU A 79 0.46 -7.46 -23.66
CA LEU A 79 0.27 -7.71 -22.23
C LEU A 79 1.17 -6.81 -21.38
N THR A 80 2.41 -6.62 -21.83
CA THR A 80 3.37 -5.73 -21.17
C THR A 80 2.84 -4.29 -21.16
N ALA A 81 2.29 -3.82 -22.28
CA ALA A 81 1.73 -2.47 -22.38
C ALA A 81 0.52 -2.29 -21.46
N VAL A 82 -0.36 -3.28 -21.41
CA VAL A 82 -1.54 -3.22 -20.52
C VAL A 82 -1.10 -3.19 -19.06
N ARG A 83 -0.14 -4.05 -18.69
CA ARG A 83 0.38 -4.07 -17.33
C ARG A 83 0.99 -2.72 -16.95
N ALA A 84 1.76 -2.11 -17.83
CA ALA A 84 2.35 -0.79 -17.56
C ALA A 84 1.28 0.29 -17.37
N ALA A 85 0.16 0.18 -18.08
CA ALA A 85 -0.95 1.11 -17.92
C ALA A 85 -1.67 0.93 -16.59
N LEU A 86 -1.64 -0.27 -16.01
CA LEU A 86 -2.29 -0.56 -14.73
C LEU A 86 -1.36 -0.36 -13.53
N VAL A 87 -0.08 -0.72 -13.68
CA VAL A 87 0.90 -0.69 -12.59
C VAL A 87 1.87 0.47 -12.82
N ASN A 88 1.42 1.67 -12.50
CA ASN A 88 2.26 2.87 -12.55
C ASN A 88 1.84 3.79 -11.40
N THR A 89 2.68 4.78 -11.11
CA THR A 89 2.49 5.67 -9.97
C THR A 89 1.13 6.38 -10.00
N VAL A 90 0.70 6.84 -11.16
CA VAL A 90 -0.57 7.58 -11.28
C VAL A 90 -1.76 6.66 -10.98
N SER A 91 -1.80 5.48 -11.63
CA SER A 91 -2.90 4.53 -11.43
C SER A 91 -2.97 4.02 -10.00
N LEU A 92 -1.82 3.74 -9.39
CA LEU A 92 -1.76 3.25 -8.01
C LEU A 92 -2.20 4.33 -7.04
N SER A 93 -1.78 5.57 -7.26
CA SER A 93 -2.20 6.71 -6.42
C SER A 93 -3.70 6.93 -6.49
N GLU A 94 -4.27 6.87 -7.69
CA GLU A 94 -5.72 7.01 -7.86
C GLU A 94 -6.49 5.91 -7.15
N THR A 95 -6.01 4.67 -7.25
CA THR A 95 -6.64 3.53 -6.57
C THR A 95 -6.56 3.68 -5.05
N ALA A 96 -5.40 4.07 -4.53
CA ALA A 96 -5.21 4.31 -3.10
C ALA A 96 -6.16 5.41 -2.60
N GLU A 97 -6.31 6.48 -3.37
CA GLU A 97 -7.21 7.58 -3.03
C GLU A 97 -8.66 7.10 -2.99
N LYS A 98 -9.09 6.31 -3.97
CA LYS A 98 -10.44 5.76 -4.00
C LYS A 98 -10.74 4.85 -2.82
N LEU A 99 -9.74 4.13 -2.34
CA LEU A 99 -9.86 3.26 -1.17
C LEU A 99 -9.76 4.04 0.14
N GLY A 100 -9.38 5.33 0.09
CA GLY A 100 -9.21 6.14 1.29
C GLY A 100 -7.97 5.79 2.09
N LEU A 101 -6.97 5.16 1.47
CA LEU A 101 -5.77 4.71 2.17
C LEU A 101 -4.95 5.85 2.77
N ASN A 102 -5.01 7.04 2.15
CA ASN A 102 -4.25 8.20 2.63
C ASN A 102 -4.64 8.59 4.05
N ASP A 103 -5.88 8.33 4.47
CA ASP A 103 -6.35 8.66 5.81
C ASP A 103 -5.70 7.81 6.89
N TYR A 104 -5.11 6.67 6.50
CA TYR A 104 -4.51 5.71 7.44
C TYR A 104 -2.99 5.77 7.47
N LEU A 105 -2.38 6.57 6.60
CA LEU A 105 -0.91 6.65 6.54
C LEU A 105 -0.36 7.42 7.74
N LEU A 106 0.76 6.92 8.26
CA LEU A 106 1.50 7.58 9.34
C LEU A 106 2.72 8.25 8.71
N MET A 107 2.71 9.57 8.68
CA MET A 107 3.78 10.37 8.08
C MET A 107 4.08 11.57 8.98
N SER A 108 5.24 12.20 8.76
CA SER A 108 5.53 13.46 9.41
C SER A 108 4.56 14.53 8.91
N LYS A 109 4.43 15.62 9.66
CA LYS A 109 3.54 16.72 9.27
C LYS A 109 3.92 17.34 7.93
N GLY A 110 5.21 17.36 7.61
CA GLY A 110 5.70 17.89 6.33
C GLY A 110 5.32 17.01 5.15
N GLU A 111 5.37 15.70 5.33
CA GLU A 111 5.05 14.73 4.27
C GLU A 111 3.54 14.58 4.06
N ALA A 112 2.73 14.86 5.06
CA ALA A 112 1.28 14.65 5.01
C ALA A 112 0.53 15.71 4.18
N LYS A 113 1.21 16.69 3.65
CA LYS A 113 0.58 17.74 2.83
C LYS A 113 0.23 17.28 1.43
#